data_ed653109018f1f3ab53705f98451a697
#
_entry.id   ed653109018f1f3ab53705f98451a697
#
_cell.length_a   1.000
_cell.length_b   1.000
_cell.length_c   1.000
_cell.angle_alpha   90.00
_cell.angle_beta   90.00
_cell.angle_gamma   90.00
#
_symmetry.space_group_name_H-M   'P 1'
#
loop_
_entity.id
_entity.type
_entity.pdbx_description
1 polymer ?
#
loop_
_entity_poly.entity_id
_entity_poly.type
_entity_poly.pdbx_seq_one_letter_code
_entity_poly.pdbx_strand_id
1 'polypeptide(L)'
;DGVYGIPYVVEGYGIIYNNEILSRYFALENRAVKDISSMDEVNNFANLKAVVEDMTAHLDELGIKGVFASTSLAAGEQWRWQTHLANMPMYYEFLDDNKDQSTVLTALEADEIEFRYSDQFKNIFDLYLNNSITRSTLLGSKSVADSMAEFALGQVAMVQNGNWAWSQINDVEGNVVKAEDIRFLPIYIGVEGEEKQGLAIGTENYFAVNKQVSEAKQQASIDFLEWLFTSDKGKDYVVNKLGFIAPFNTFNEDEQPSDPLAREIINWLDKDVNSVEWTFAAFPSEEFKNQFGNALLEYAQGNIDWEQVTSTVREAWASEKAK
;
A
#
# COMPACT_ATOMS: atom_id res chain seq x y z
N ASP A 1 27.51 -0.53 16.27
CA ASP A 1 26.62 -1.60 15.80
C ASP A 1 25.87 -2.18 17.00
N GLY A 2 24.54 -2.30 16.89
CA GLY A 2 23.69 -2.85 17.96
C GLY A 2 22.30 -3.18 17.45
N VAL A 3 21.58 -4.04 18.18
CA VAL A 3 20.17 -4.31 17.94
C VAL A 3 19.35 -3.32 18.77
N TYR A 4 18.66 -2.41 18.11
CA TYR A 4 17.89 -1.34 18.75
C TYR A 4 16.38 -1.61 18.77
N GLY A 5 15.92 -2.54 17.96
CA GLY A 5 14.52 -2.96 17.88
C GLY A 5 14.39 -4.37 17.33
N ILE A 6 13.29 -5.04 17.68
CA ILE A 6 12.95 -6.37 17.22
C ILE A 6 11.67 -6.21 16.39
N PRO A 7 11.70 -6.48 15.06
CA PRO A 7 10.50 -6.42 14.24
C PRO A 7 9.49 -7.46 14.71
N TYR A 8 8.20 -7.18 14.59
CA TYR A 8 7.19 -8.14 15.01
C TYR A 8 6.20 -8.56 13.93
N VAL A 9 6.21 -7.87 12.78
CA VAL A 9 5.30 -8.13 11.67
C VAL A 9 5.96 -7.81 10.35
N VAL A 10 5.68 -8.61 9.33
CA VAL A 10 5.89 -8.24 7.92
C VAL A 10 4.54 -7.82 7.36
N GLU A 11 4.52 -6.69 6.69
CA GLU A 11 3.32 -6.15 6.07
C GLU A 11 3.61 -5.78 4.62
N GLY A 12 2.56 -5.70 3.83
CA GLY A 12 2.67 -5.30 2.44
C GLY A 12 1.40 -4.60 1.97
N TYR A 13 1.55 -3.76 0.96
CA TYR A 13 0.44 -3.06 0.36
C TYR A 13 0.55 -3.00 -1.16
N GLY A 14 -0.60 -2.74 -1.77
CA GLY A 14 -0.77 -2.64 -3.20
C GLY A 14 -2.21 -2.24 -3.53
N ILE A 15 -2.65 -2.59 -4.70
CA ILE A 15 -4.05 -2.51 -5.11
C ILE A 15 -4.72 -3.83 -4.74
N ILE A 16 -5.64 -3.80 -3.78
CA ILE A 16 -6.50 -4.94 -3.46
C ILE A 16 -7.60 -4.98 -4.51
N TYR A 17 -7.87 -6.15 -5.08
CA TYR A 17 -8.95 -6.33 -6.05
C TYR A 17 -9.84 -7.53 -5.74
N ASN A 18 -11.11 -7.43 -6.15
CA ASN A 18 -12.08 -8.52 -6.09
C ASN A 18 -12.02 -9.32 -7.40
N ASN A 19 -11.41 -10.49 -7.36
CA ASN A 19 -11.20 -11.35 -8.52
C ASN A 19 -12.52 -11.85 -9.14
N GLU A 20 -13.61 -11.93 -8.38
CA GLU A 20 -14.93 -12.27 -8.93
C GLU A 20 -15.41 -11.18 -9.93
N ILE A 21 -15.28 -9.90 -9.54
CA ILE A 21 -15.63 -8.76 -10.43
C ILE A 21 -14.73 -8.73 -11.66
N LEU A 22 -13.40 -8.91 -11.47
CA LEU A 22 -12.45 -8.94 -12.57
C LEU A 22 -12.71 -10.11 -13.52
N SER A 23 -13.04 -11.28 -12.99
CA SER A 23 -13.40 -12.46 -13.81
C SER A 23 -14.65 -12.19 -14.66
N ARG A 24 -15.66 -11.50 -14.12
CA ARG A 24 -16.83 -11.05 -14.90
C ARG A 24 -16.43 -10.09 -16.01
N TYR A 25 -15.55 -9.12 -15.70
CA TYR A 25 -15.04 -8.19 -16.72
C TYR A 25 -14.32 -8.93 -17.85
N PHE A 26 -13.38 -9.83 -17.54
CA PHE A 26 -12.67 -10.59 -18.56
C PHE A 26 -13.56 -11.51 -19.39
N ALA A 27 -14.73 -11.90 -18.87
CA ALA A 27 -15.73 -12.68 -19.59
C ALA A 27 -16.62 -11.85 -20.55
N LEU A 28 -16.59 -10.50 -20.49
CA LEU A 28 -17.38 -9.66 -21.38
C LEU A 28 -16.91 -9.79 -22.84
N GLU A 29 -17.82 -10.10 -23.74
CA GLU A 29 -17.52 -10.22 -25.18
C GLU A 29 -17.25 -8.85 -25.83
N ASN A 30 -17.84 -7.78 -25.31
CA ASN A 30 -17.80 -6.41 -25.86
C ASN A 30 -16.70 -5.53 -25.26
N ARG A 31 -15.87 -6.04 -24.32
CA ARG A 31 -14.72 -5.28 -23.80
C ARG A 31 -13.74 -4.91 -24.90
N ALA A 32 -13.12 -3.73 -24.82
CA ALA A 32 -12.16 -3.23 -25.80
C ALA A 32 -10.78 -3.91 -25.67
N VAL A 33 -10.31 -4.15 -24.43
CA VAL A 33 -9.02 -4.78 -24.12
C VAL A 33 -9.13 -6.29 -24.33
N LYS A 34 -8.64 -6.80 -25.49
CA LYS A 34 -8.73 -8.21 -25.86
C LYS A 34 -7.48 -9.03 -25.62
N ASP A 35 -6.34 -8.38 -25.54
CA ASP A 35 -5.00 -8.94 -25.38
C ASP A 35 -4.61 -9.25 -23.95
N ILE A 36 -5.44 -8.84 -22.97
CA ILE A 36 -5.30 -9.18 -21.55
C ILE A 36 -6.52 -10.03 -21.15
N SER A 37 -6.28 -11.20 -20.60
CA SER A 37 -7.33 -12.19 -20.27
C SER A 37 -7.49 -12.43 -18.76
N SER A 38 -6.54 -11.98 -17.95
CA SER A 38 -6.58 -12.07 -16.49
C SER A 38 -5.72 -10.99 -15.82
N MET A 39 -5.88 -10.81 -14.52
CA MET A 39 -5.04 -9.87 -13.75
C MET A 39 -3.58 -10.32 -13.66
N ASP A 40 -3.27 -11.58 -13.89
CA ASP A 40 -1.89 -12.09 -13.92
C ASP A 40 -1.07 -11.52 -15.09
N GLU A 41 -1.75 -11.03 -16.15
CA GLU A 41 -1.13 -10.37 -17.31
C GLU A 41 -0.99 -8.85 -17.11
N VAL A 42 -1.54 -8.29 -16.03
CA VAL A 42 -1.42 -6.88 -15.67
C VAL A 42 -0.16 -6.69 -14.84
N ASN A 43 0.95 -6.41 -15.50
CA ASN A 43 2.28 -6.30 -14.89
C ASN A 43 2.97 -4.95 -15.14
N ASN A 44 2.24 -3.96 -15.61
CA ASN A 44 2.72 -2.59 -15.82
C ASN A 44 1.56 -1.59 -15.82
N PHE A 45 1.89 -0.30 -15.73
CA PHE A 45 0.90 0.78 -15.67
C PHE A 45 0.02 0.86 -16.92
N ALA A 46 0.58 0.62 -18.11
CA ALA A 46 -0.19 0.70 -19.37
C ALA A 46 -1.31 -0.34 -19.39
N ASN A 47 -1.01 -1.58 -18.97
CA ASN A 47 -1.99 -2.66 -18.88
C ASN A 47 -3.02 -2.37 -17.78
N LEU A 48 -2.58 -1.90 -16.61
CA LEU A 48 -3.49 -1.50 -15.53
C LEU A 48 -4.45 -0.41 -15.99
N LYS A 49 -3.92 0.65 -16.61
CA LYS A 49 -4.70 1.78 -17.13
C LYS A 49 -5.72 1.31 -18.16
N ALA A 50 -5.31 0.48 -19.12
CA ALA A 50 -6.19 -0.03 -20.16
C ALA A 50 -7.37 -0.82 -19.56
N VAL A 51 -7.10 -1.75 -18.62
CA VAL A 51 -8.12 -2.54 -17.93
C VAL A 51 -9.07 -1.64 -17.13
N VAL A 52 -8.54 -0.70 -16.36
CA VAL A 52 -9.35 0.20 -15.50
C VAL A 52 -10.26 1.11 -16.36
N GLU A 53 -9.73 1.70 -17.42
CA GLU A 53 -10.52 2.59 -18.30
C GLU A 53 -11.59 1.83 -19.06
N ASP A 54 -11.29 0.59 -19.53
CA ASP A 54 -12.30 -0.25 -20.18
C ASP A 54 -13.38 -0.74 -19.20
N MET A 55 -12.99 -1.13 -17.96
CA MET A 55 -13.96 -1.44 -16.90
C MET A 55 -14.89 -0.27 -16.59
N THR A 56 -14.36 0.97 -16.62
CA THR A 56 -15.15 2.18 -16.39
C THR A 56 -16.23 2.37 -17.48
N ALA A 57 -15.98 1.93 -18.70
CA ALA A 57 -16.98 1.92 -19.76
C ALA A 57 -18.08 0.84 -19.57
N HIS A 58 -17.84 -0.15 -18.70
CA HIS A 58 -18.72 -1.30 -18.46
C HIS A 58 -19.31 -1.38 -17.04
N LEU A 59 -19.33 -0.27 -16.27
CA LEU A 59 -19.79 -0.26 -14.86
C LEU A 59 -21.16 -0.89 -14.67
N ASP A 60 -22.13 -0.55 -15.54
CA ASP A 60 -23.52 -1.06 -15.45
C ASP A 60 -23.57 -2.59 -15.68
N GLU A 61 -22.82 -3.10 -16.65
CA GLU A 61 -22.75 -4.53 -16.96
C GLU A 61 -22.08 -5.32 -15.82
N LEU A 62 -21.09 -4.71 -15.15
CA LEU A 62 -20.41 -5.27 -14.01
C LEU A 62 -21.19 -5.09 -12.70
N GLY A 63 -22.23 -4.28 -12.68
CA GLY A 63 -23.03 -3.97 -11.49
C GLY A 63 -22.25 -3.22 -10.41
N ILE A 64 -21.24 -2.45 -10.81
CA ILE A 64 -20.41 -1.62 -9.92
C ILE A 64 -20.64 -0.13 -10.19
N LYS A 65 -20.21 0.72 -9.27
CA LYS A 65 -20.40 2.19 -9.34
C LYS A 65 -19.12 2.95 -9.67
N GLY A 66 -17.99 2.29 -9.58
CA GLY A 66 -16.67 2.79 -9.91
C GLY A 66 -15.70 1.63 -9.93
N VAL A 67 -14.54 1.78 -10.59
CA VAL A 67 -13.51 0.75 -10.56
C VAL A 67 -12.76 0.82 -9.23
N PHE A 68 -12.40 2.02 -8.79
CA PHE A 68 -11.75 2.24 -7.49
C PHE A 68 -12.71 2.74 -6.42
N ALA A 69 -12.50 2.29 -5.19
CA ALA A 69 -13.06 2.90 -4.00
C ALA A 69 -12.58 4.36 -3.87
N SER A 70 -13.28 5.14 -3.07
CA SER A 70 -12.95 6.54 -2.80
C SER A 70 -11.52 6.70 -2.31
N THR A 71 -10.76 7.62 -2.90
CA THR A 71 -9.51 8.07 -2.31
C THR A 71 -9.84 8.78 -1.00
N SER A 72 -9.39 8.22 0.12
CA SER A 72 -9.65 8.80 1.44
C SER A 72 -8.69 9.96 1.70
N LEU A 73 -9.12 11.18 1.37
CA LEU A 73 -8.36 12.41 1.56
C LEU A 73 -8.88 13.28 2.72
N ALA A 74 -9.75 12.75 3.58
CA ALA A 74 -10.12 13.44 4.82
C ALA A 74 -8.91 13.66 5.71
N ALA A 75 -8.93 14.73 6.50
CA ALA A 75 -7.82 15.07 7.39
C ALA A 75 -7.48 13.91 8.35
N GLY A 76 -6.22 13.52 8.42
CA GLY A 76 -5.72 12.38 9.17
C GLY A 76 -5.86 11.02 8.48
N GLU A 77 -6.51 10.95 7.33
CA GLU A 77 -6.75 9.71 6.56
C GLU A 77 -5.85 9.61 5.30
N GLN A 78 -5.06 10.64 5.02
CA GLN A 78 -4.31 10.84 3.77
C GLN A 78 -3.07 9.94 3.65
N TRP A 79 -2.64 9.27 4.71
CA TRP A 79 -1.35 8.55 4.77
C TRP A 79 -1.20 7.45 3.70
N ARG A 80 -2.29 6.86 3.18
CA ARG A 80 -2.23 5.90 2.07
C ARG A 80 -1.73 6.52 0.78
N TRP A 81 -1.89 7.83 0.63
CA TRP A 81 -1.53 8.59 -0.56
C TRP A 81 -0.20 9.31 -0.39
N GLN A 82 -0.04 10.05 0.72
CA GLN A 82 1.14 10.83 1.03
C GLN A 82 2.35 10.00 1.51
N THR A 83 2.11 8.74 1.88
CA THR A 83 3.17 7.79 2.24
C THR A 83 3.19 6.60 1.29
N HIS A 84 2.15 5.78 1.27
CA HIS A 84 2.17 4.51 0.54
C HIS A 84 2.22 4.70 -0.98
N LEU A 85 1.35 5.53 -1.56
CA LEU A 85 1.42 5.81 -2.99
C LEU A 85 2.66 6.65 -3.33
N ALA A 86 2.97 7.67 -2.51
CA ALA A 86 4.15 8.51 -2.67
C ALA A 86 5.47 7.74 -2.52
N ASN A 87 5.45 6.59 -1.86
CA ASN A 87 6.59 5.68 -1.78
C ASN A 87 7.08 5.25 -3.17
N MET A 88 6.18 5.06 -4.12
CA MET A 88 6.53 4.54 -5.44
C MET A 88 7.48 5.46 -6.21
N PRO A 89 7.17 6.76 -6.46
CA PRO A 89 8.10 7.66 -7.13
C PRO A 89 9.39 7.88 -6.34
N MET A 90 9.32 7.94 -5.01
CA MET A 90 10.49 8.12 -4.16
C MET A 90 11.40 6.90 -4.16
N TYR A 91 10.84 5.69 -4.13
CA TYR A 91 11.62 4.46 -4.25
C TYR A 91 12.46 4.45 -5.52
N TYR A 92 11.87 4.76 -6.68
CA TYR A 92 12.60 4.78 -7.94
C TYR A 92 13.65 5.89 -8.01
N GLU A 93 13.35 7.07 -7.48
CA GLU A 93 14.32 8.16 -7.41
C GLU A 93 15.55 7.78 -6.60
N PHE A 94 15.37 7.25 -5.40
CA PHE A 94 16.48 6.86 -4.53
C PHE A 94 17.18 5.57 -4.97
N LEU A 95 16.48 4.68 -5.67
CA LEU A 95 17.11 3.54 -6.32
C LEU A 95 18.07 3.98 -7.43
N ASP A 96 17.70 4.99 -8.22
CA ASP A 96 18.56 5.55 -9.25
C ASP A 96 19.75 6.32 -8.67
N ASP A 97 19.56 6.99 -7.54
CA ASP A 97 20.63 7.73 -6.86
C ASP A 97 21.71 6.79 -6.31
N ASN A 98 21.33 5.64 -5.77
CA ASN A 98 22.29 4.66 -5.24
C ASN A 98 21.75 3.22 -5.29
N LYS A 99 22.09 2.49 -6.35
CA LYS A 99 21.68 1.09 -6.55
C LYS A 99 22.32 0.07 -5.61
N ASP A 100 23.40 0.47 -4.96
CA ASP A 100 24.17 -0.41 -4.06
C ASP A 100 23.76 -0.27 -2.57
N GLN A 101 22.78 0.61 -2.29
CA GLN A 101 22.29 0.91 -0.95
C GLN A 101 20.75 0.79 -0.88
N SER A 102 20.23 0.45 0.30
CA SER A 102 18.78 0.52 0.55
C SER A 102 18.25 1.93 0.27
N THR A 103 17.11 2.02 -0.40
CA THR A 103 16.46 3.31 -0.71
C THR A 103 16.09 4.08 0.55
N VAL A 104 15.81 3.38 1.66
CA VAL A 104 15.58 3.99 2.99
C VAL A 104 16.83 4.74 3.46
N LEU A 105 18.01 4.14 3.36
CA LEU A 105 19.26 4.80 3.78
C LEU A 105 19.61 5.96 2.85
N THR A 106 19.43 5.79 1.55
CA THR A 106 19.64 6.88 0.57
C THR A 106 18.72 8.07 0.86
N ALA A 107 17.44 7.83 1.16
CA ALA A 107 16.48 8.86 1.52
C ALA A 107 16.80 9.54 2.87
N LEU A 108 17.33 8.79 3.85
CA LEU A 108 17.78 9.37 5.12
C LEU A 108 18.95 10.33 4.94
N GLU A 109 19.83 10.10 3.97
CA GLU A 109 20.99 10.94 3.66
C GLU A 109 20.68 12.11 2.74
N ALA A 110 19.53 12.11 2.05
CA ALA A 110 19.16 13.14 1.08
C ALA A 110 18.58 14.39 1.78
N ASP A 111 19.27 15.51 1.65
CA ASP A 111 18.80 16.81 2.14
C ASP A 111 17.71 17.43 1.22
N GLU A 112 17.74 17.09 -0.05
CA GLU A 112 16.81 17.57 -1.08
C GLU A 112 16.35 16.41 -1.96
N ILE A 113 15.23 16.57 -2.66
CA ILE A 113 14.72 15.64 -3.68
C ILE A 113 14.39 16.39 -4.97
N GLU A 114 14.56 15.75 -6.10
CA GLU A 114 14.15 16.28 -7.40
C GLU A 114 12.69 15.97 -7.72
N PHE A 115 12.13 14.92 -7.10
CA PHE A 115 10.82 14.33 -7.37
C PHE A 115 10.69 13.95 -8.85
N ARG A 116 11.73 13.29 -9.37
CA ARG A 116 11.91 12.93 -10.80
C ARG A 116 10.73 12.15 -11.38
N TYR A 117 10.11 11.30 -10.58
CA TYR A 117 8.99 10.47 -10.99
C TYR A 117 7.62 11.08 -10.66
N SER A 118 7.54 12.42 -10.54
CA SER A 118 6.30 13.13 -10.22
C SER A 118 5.21 12.94 -11.29
N ASP A 119 5.57 12.86 -12.58
CA ASP A 119 4.61 12.64 -13.66
C ASP A 119 4.03 11.22 -13.62
N GLN A 120 4.85 10.22 -13.29
CA GLN A 120 4.41 8.84 -13.09
C GLN A 120 3.48 8.74 -11.89
N PHE A 121 3.80 9.44 -10.80
CA PHE A 121 2.92 9.53 -9.64
C PHE A 121 1.58 10.21 -10.00
N LYS A 122 1.62 11.30 -10.76
CA LYS A 122 0.42 11.95 -11.29
C LYS A 122 -0.45 10.98 -12.07
N ASN A 123 0.16 10.19 -12.96
CA ASN A 123 -0.55 9.27 -13.82
C ASN A 123 -1.36 8.23 -13.02
N ILE A 124 -0.75 7.61 -12.02
CA ILE A 124 -1.47 6.64 -11.16
C ILE A 124 -2.48 7.35 -10.25
N PHE A 125 -2.17 8.52 -9.70
CA PHE A 125 -3.09 9.27 -8.88
C PHE A 125 -4.33 9.72 -9.68
N ASP A 126 -4.14 10.24 -10.90
CA ASP A 126 -5.23 10.58 -11.82
C ASP A 126 -6.06 9.35 -12.21
N LEU A 127 -5.42 8.18 -12.37
CA LEU A 127 -6.14 6.94 -12.66
C LEU A 127 -7.12 6.59 -11.53
N TYR A 128 -6.69 6.74 -10.26
CA TYR A 128 -7.58 6.58 -9.12
C TYR A 128 -8.70 7.62 -9.11
N LEU A 129 -8.37 8.90 -9.27
CA LEU A 129 -9.34 10.00 -9.20
C LEU A 129 -10.43 9.87 -10.27
N ASN A 130 -10.04 9.56 -11.51
CA ASN A 130 -10.93 9.55 -12.67
C ASN A 130 -11.82 8.31 -12.73
N ASN A 131 -11.45 7.22 -12.04
CA ASN A 131 -12.18 5.94 -12.06
C ASN A 131 -12.73 5.57 -10.67
N SER A 132 -12.77 6.53 -9.76
CA SER A 132 -13.33 6.38 -8.41
C SER A 132 -14.85 6.42 -8.41
N ILE A 133 -15.47 5.70 -7.47
CA ILE A 133 -16.90 5.80 -7.17
C ILE A 133 -17.31 7.21 -6.72
N THR A 134 -16.42 7.99 -6.12
CA THR A 134 -16.67 9.33 -5.60
C THR A 134 -15.96 10.39 -6.45
N ARG A 135 -16.66 11.47 -6.77
CA ARG A 135 -16.08 12.61 -7.47
C ARG A 135 -14.90 13.21 -6.70
N SER A 136 -13.85 13.59 -7.40
CA SER A 136 -12.61 14.12 -6.81
C SER A 136 -12.85 15.30 -5.85
N THR A 137 -13.80 16.20 -6.16
CA THR A 137 -14.15 17.34 -5.32
C THR A 137 -14.76 16.99 -3.95
N LEU A 138 -15.17 15.75 -3.75
CA LEU A 138 -15.79 15.27 -2.50
C LEU A 138 -14.85 14.41 -1.65
N LEU A 139 -13.65 14.10 -2.13
CA LEU A 139 -12.73 13.17 -1.48
C LEU A 139 -12.20 13.66 -0.13
N GLY A 140 -12.19 14.97 0.12
CA GLY A 140 -11.86 15.54 1.43
C GLY A 140 -12.83 15.20 2.57
N SER A 141 -14.01 14.64 2.26
CA SER A 141 -14.97 14.13 3.25
C SER A 141 -14.97 12.60 3.36
N LYS A 142 -14.11 11.89 2.60
CA LYS A 142 -14.05 10.43 2.58
C LYS A 142 -13.00 9.90 3.52
N SER A 143 -13.41 8.95 4.35
CA SER A 143 -12.55 8.20 5.28
C SER A 143 -12.12 6.86 4.67
N VAL A 144 -11.15 6.21 5.32
CA VAL A 144 -10.79 4.83 4.99
C VAL A 144 -11.95 3.86 5.23
N ALA A 145 -12.74 4.08 6.27
CA ALA A 145 -13.92 3.26 6.54
C ALA A 145 -14.94 3.33 5.38
N ASP A 146 -15.11 4.50 4.75
CA ASP A 146 -15.95 4.63 3.55
C ASP A 146 -15.40 3.76 2.40
N SER A 147 -14.08 3.85 2.14
CA SER A 147 -13.42 3.08 1.07
C SER A 147 -13.53 1.56 1.30
N MET A 148 -13.36 1.12 2.54
CA MET A 148 -13.49 -0.30 2.88
C MET A 148 -14.92 -0.79 2.74
N ALA A 149 -15.92 0.02 3.13
CA ALA A 149 -17.33 -0.31 2.95
C ALA A 149 -17.74 -0.37 1.47
N GLU A 150 -17.29 0.59 0.65
CA GLU A 150 -17.52 0.60 -0.80
C GLU A 150 -17.00 -0.69 -1.47
N PHE A 151 -15.81 -1.15 -1.08
CA PHE A 151 -15.23 -2.39 -1.58
C PHE A 151 -15.94 -3.63 -1.04
N ALA A 152 -16.15 -3.71 0.27
CA ALA A 152 -16.82 -4.85 0.92
C ALA A 152 -18.23 -5.10 0.40
N LEU A 153 -18.97 -4.04 0.08
CA LEU A 153 -20.33 -4.11 -0.48
C LEU A 153 -20.35 -4.39 -2.00
N GLY A 154 -19.19 -4.66 -2.62
CA GLY A 154 -19.09 -4.95 -4.04
C GLY A 154 -19.46 -3.79 -4.95
N GLN A 155 -19.42 -2.55 -4.46
CA GLN A 155 -19.74 -1.36 -5.24
C GLN A 155 -18.58 -0.94 -6.16
N VAL A 156 -17.39 -1.43 -5.90
CA VAL A 156 -16.15 -1.18 -6.65
C VAL A 156 -15.35 -2.46 -6.79
N ALA A 157 -14.44 -2.49 -7.77
CA ALA A 157 -13.60 -3.65 -8.04
C ALA A 157 -12.26 -3.61 -7.31
N MET A 158 -11.75 -2.42 -6.98
CA MET A 158 -10.38 -2.20 -6.49
C MET A 158 -10.32 -1.16 -5.39
N VAL A 159 -9.34 -1.33 -4.48
CA VAL A 159 -8.99 -0.33 -3.46
C VAL A 159 -7.50 -0.43 -3.12
N GLN A 160 -6.80 0.71 -2.94
CA GLN A 160 -5.42 0.69 -2.45
C GLN A 160 -5.42 0.59 -0.93
N ASN A 161 -4.82 -0.47 -0.40
CA ASN A 161 -4.57 -0.65 1.03
C ASN A 161 -3.53 -1.76 1.24
N GLY A 162 -3.24 -2.11 2.51
CA GLY A 162 -2.35 -3.20 2.88
C GLY A 162 -3.06 -4.44 3.41
N ASN A 163 -2.29 -5.46 3.78
CA ASN A 163 -2.85 -6.72 4.29
C ASN A 163 -3.64 -6.55 5.60
N TRP A 164 -3.41 -5.49 6.36
CA TRP A 164 -4.23 -5.11 7.53
C TRP A 164 -5.69 -4.75 7.19
N ALA A 165 -6.04 -4.60 5.91
CA ALA A 165 -7.38 -4.21 5.49
C ALA A 165 -8.42 -5.34 5.58
N TRP A 166 -8.00 -6.61 5.68
CA TRP A 166 -8.94 -7.72 5.63
C TRP A 166 -10.03 -7.64 6.71
N SER A 167 -9.67 -7.40 7.97
CA SER A 167 -10.66 -7.24 9.03
C SER A 167 -11.61 -6.06 8.78
N GLN A 168 -11.08 -4.94 8.26
CA GLN A 168 -11.87 -3.76 7.91
C GLN A 168 -12.86 -4.01 6.77
N ILE A 169 -12.57 -4.95 5.88
CA ILE A 169 -13.46 -5.38 4.79
C ILE A 169 -14.44 -6.44 5.30
N ASN A 170 -13.92 -7.49 5.96
CA ASN A 170 -14.70 -8.65 6.38
C ASN A 170 -15.76 -8.31 7.42
N ASP A 171 -15.48 -7.36 8.31
CA ASP A 171 -16.38 -6.97 9.40
C ASP A 171 -17.47 -5.97 8.97
N VAL A 172 -17.47 -5.54 7.71
CA VAL A 172 -18.54 -4.68 7.17
C VAL A 172 -19.86 -5.47 7.12
N GLU A 173 -20.91 -4.93 7.73
CA GLU A 173 -22.26 -5.52 7.62
C GLU A 173 -22.71 -5.57 6.16
N GLY A 174 -23.07 -6.74 5.68
CA GLY A 174 -23.45 -6.97 4.29
C GLY A 174 -22.28 -7.19 3.34
N ASN A 175 -21.06 -7.44 3.84
CA ASN A 175 -19.90 -7.79 3.03
C ASN A 175 -20.22 -8.94 2.06
N VAL A 176 -19.87 -8.75 0.78
CA VAL A 176 -20.05 -9.74 -0.30
C VAL A 176 -18.71 -10.27 -0.83
N VAL A 177 -17.59 -9.70 -0.41
CA VAL A 177 -16.25 -10.12 -0.83
C VAL A 177 -15.85 -11.37 -0.07
N LYS A 178 -15.47 -12.40 -0.81
CA LYS A 178 -15.03 -13.67 -0.22
C LYS A 178 -13.52 -13.74 -0.10
N ALA A 179 -13.05 -14.47 0.89
CA ALA A 179 -11.61 -14.69 1.12
C ALA A 179 -10.88 -15.31 -0.09
N GLU A 180 -11.56 -16.19 -0.84
CA GLU A 180 -11.03 -16.81 -2.04
C GLU A 180 -10.95 -15.87 -3.26
N ASP A 181 -11.65 -14.74 -3.24
CA ASP A 181 -11.72 -13.79 -4.36
C ASP A 181 -10.87 -12.54 -4.15
N ILE A 182 -10.32 -12.32 -2.96
CA ILE A 182 -9.50 -11.14 -2.68
C ILE A 182 -8.03 -11.39 -3.05
N ARG A 183 -7.42 -10.43 -3.78
CA ARG A 183 -6.05 -10.52 -4.30
C ARG A 183 -5.35 -9.18 -4.22
N PHE A 184 -4.02 -9.22 -4.36
CA PHE A 184 -3.18 -8.05 -4.54
C PHE A 184 -2.64 -7.90 -5.95
N LEU A 185 -2.51 -6.65 -6.40
CA LEU A 185 -1.73 -6.22 -7.54
C LEU A 185 -0.70 -5.18 -7.07
N PRO A 186 0.55 -5.20 -7.56
CA PRO A 186 1.50 -4.12 -7.32
C PRO A 186 1.00 -2.78 -7.85
N ILE A 187 1.49 -1.67 -7.26
CA ILE A 187 1.18 -0.33 -7.74
C ILE A 187 2.17 0.02 -8.84
N TYR A 188 1.77 -0.14 -10.08
CA TYR A 188 2.56 0.24 -11.24
C TYR A 188 2.36 1.72 -11.56
N ILE A 189 3.43 2.44 -11.89
CA ILE A 189 3.39 3.89 -12.14
C ILE A 189 3.90 4.30 -13.54
N GLY A 190 4.37 3.35 -14.35
CA GLY A 190 4.84 3.61 -15.71
C GLY A 190 6.34 3.88 -15.78
N VAL A 191 7.13 3.22 -14.97
CA VAL A 191 8.60 3.26 -15.04
C VAL A 191 9.13 2.10 -15.88
N GLU A 192 10.30 2.26 -16.44
CA GLU A 192 10.96 1.20 -17.22
C GLU A 192 11.31 0.01 -16.33
N GLY A 193 10.96 -1.20 -16.77
CA GLY A 193 11.27 -2.45 -16.06
C GLY A 193 10.32 -2.80 -14.91
N GLU A 194 9.22 -2.08 -14.74
CA GLU A 194 8.23 -2.36 -13.68
C GLU A 194 7.52 -3.72 -13.82
N GLU A 195 7.68 -4.41 -14.96
CA GLU A 195 7.11 -5.76 -15.16
C GLU A 195 7.67 -6.80 -14.17
N LYS A 196 8.80 -6.50 -13.56
CA LYS A 196 9.41 -7.32 -12.49
C LYS A 196 9.17 -6.76 -11.09
N GLN A 197 8.39 -5.71 -10.96
CA GLN A 197 8.05 -5.12 -9.68
C GLN A 197 7.03 -5.98 -8.95
N GLY A 198 7.31 -6.27 -7.68
CA GLY A 198 6.38 -6.88 -6.74
C GLY A 198 5.62 -5.86 -5.88
N LEU A 199 5.00 -6.35 -4.82
CA LEU A 199 4.34 -5.50 -3.83
C LEU A 199 5.36 -4.66 -3.04
N ALA A 200 4.88 -3.57 -2.45
CA ALA A 200 5.64 -2.86 -1.43
C ALA A 200 5.54 -3.63 -0.10
N ILE A 201 6.65 -4.25 0.31
CA ILE A 201 6.71 -5.13 1.49
C ILE A 201 7.80 -4.63 2.43
N GLY A 202 7.50 -4.58 3.72
CA GLY A 202 8.44 -4.12 4.72
C GLY A 202 7.93 -4.32 6.15
N THR A 203 8.56 -3.62 7.06
CA THR A 203 8.14 -3.49 8.47
C THR A 203 8.51 -2.10 8.96
N GLU A 204 7.62 -1.47 9.69
CA GLU A 204 7.88 -0.19 10.37
C GLU A 204 7.68 -0.29 11.87
N ASN A 205 7.24 -1.45 12.34
CA ASN A 205 6.87 -1.65 13.73
C ASN A 205 7.89 -2.55 14.45
N TYR A 206 8.41 -2.05 15.56
CA TYR A 206 9.47 -2.72 16.34
C TYR A 206 9.17 -2.68 17.83
N PHE A 207 9.48 -3.77 18.53
CA PHE A 207 9.60 -3.74 19.98
C PHE A 207 10.97 -3.19 20.37
N ALA A 208 10.99 -2.23 21.29
CA ALA A 208 12.22 -1.74 21.89
C ALA A 208 12.17 -1.93 23.41
N VAL A 209 13.20 -2.52 23.97
CA VAL A 209 13.33 -2.70 25.43
C VAL A 209 13.88 -1.42 26.05
N ASN A 210 13.12 -0.81 26.98
CA ASN A 210 13.54 0.42 27.62
C ASN A 210 14.75 0.18 28.55
N LYS A 211 15.92 0.72 28.19
CA LYS A 211 17.17 0.60 28.96
C LYS A 211 17.17 1.38 30.29
N GLN A 212 16.19 2.26 30.51
CA GLN A 212 16.12 3.06 31.75
C GLN A 212 15.38 2.36 32.90
N VAL A 213 14.78 1.20 32.65
CA VAL A 213 14.15 0.38 33.70
C VAL A 213 15.18 -0.58 34.32
N SER A 214 14.84 -1.19 35.48
CA SER A 214 15.73 -2.17 36.13
C SER A 214 16.04 -3.36 35.24
N GLU A 215 17.19 -4.00 35.41
CA GLU A 215 17.61 -5.20 34.69
C GLU A 215 16.55 -6.32 34.72
N ALA A 216 15.91 -6.52 35.88
CA ALA A 216 14.82 -7.50 36.00
C ALA A 216 13.63 -7.19 35.13
N LYS A 217 13.28 -5.94 34.90
CA LYS A 217 12.20 -5.54 33.97
C LYS A 217 12.62 -5.65 32.52
N GLN A 218 13.90 -5.35 32.21
CA GLN A 218 14.44 -5.55 30.87
C GLN A 218 14.41 -7.04 30.52
N GLN A 219 14.89 -7.91 31.42
CA GLN A 219 14.89 -9.36 31.21
C GLN A 219 13.48 -9.89 31.05
N ALA A 220 12.52 -9.49 31.87
CA ALA A 220 11.12 -9.91 31.75
C ALA A 220 10.50 -9.48 30.39
N SER A 221 10.90 -8.35 29.83
CA SER A 221 10.48 -7.93 28.49
C SER A 221 11.08 -8.82 27.40
N ILE A 222 12.36 -9.18 27.54
CA ILE A 222 13.05 -10.09 26.61
C ILE A 222 12.43 -11.47 26.68
N ASP A 223 12.22 -12.02 27.89
CA ASP A 223 11.60 -13.33 28.12
C ASP A 223 10.20 -13.40 27.51
N PHE A 224 9.43 -12.29 27.59
CA PHE A 224 8.10 -12.21 26.97
C PHE A 224 8.20 -12.26 25.43
N LEU A 225 9.12 -11.50 24.82
CA LEU A 225 9.31 -11.51 23.37
C LEU A 225 9.80 -12.87 22.88
N GLU A 226 10.74 -13.50 23.61
CA GLU A 226 11.19 -14.84 23.29
C GLU A 226 10.01 -15.83 23.36
N TRP A 227 9.23 -15.81 24.46
CA TRP A 227 8.03 -16.63 24.57
C TRP A 227 7.04 -16.40 23.42
N LEU A 228 6.79 -15.14 23.06
CA LEU A 228 5.81 -14.77 22.02
C LEU A 228 6.17 -15.39 20.66
N PHE A 229 7.46 -15.34 20.29
CA PHE A 229 7.90 -15.75 18.95
C PHE A 229 8.51 -17.17 18.88
N THR A 230 8.62 -17.89 20.01
CA THR A 230 9.22 -19.22 20.00
C THR A 230 8.35 -20.31 20.62
N SER A 231 7.44 -19.98 21.54
CA SER A 231 6.55 -20.97 22.13
C SER A 231 5.33 -21.25 21.24
N ASP A 232 4.81 -22.48 21.27
CA ASP A 232 3.61 -22.88 20.51
C ASP A 232 2.42 -21.94 20.78
N LYS A 233 2.22 -21.56 22.05
CA LYS A 233 1.13 -20.67 22.44
C LYS A 233 1.37 -19.23 21.98
N GLY A 234 2.59 -18.71 22.06
CA GLY A 234 2.97 -17.40 21.57
C GLY A 234 2.78 -17.30 20.07
N LYS A 235 3.27 -18.29 19.33
CA LYS A 235 3.09 -18.37 17.88
C LYS A 235 1.61 -18.43 17.47
N ASP A 236 0.79 -19.20 18.20
CA ASP A 236 -0.67 -19.24 17.97
C ASP A 236 -1.30 -17.84 18.14
N TYR A 237 -0.87 -17.06 19.14
CA TYR A 237 -1.32 -15.67 19.26
C TYR A 237 -0.89 -14.80 18.09
N VAL A 238 0.37 -14.89 17.66
CA VAL A 238 0.92 -14.10 16.55
C VAL A 238 0.15 -14.39 15.25
N VAL A 239 -0.01 -15.65 14.94
CA VAL A 239 -0.58 -16.09 13.66
C VAL A 239 -2.11 -16.03 13.64
N ASN A 240 -2.77 -16.59 14.67
CA ASN A 240 -4.22 -16.82 14.64
C ASN A 240 -5.05 -15.74 15.35
N LYS A 241 -4.45 -14.94 16.24
CA LYS A 241 -5.16 -13.88 16.97
C LYS A 241 -4.80 -12.49 16.45
N LEU A 242 -3.52 -12.25 16.15
CA LEU A 242 -3.05 -11.00 15.59
C LEU A 242 -3.07 -10.99 14.05
N GLY A 243 -3.04 -12.17 13.41
CA GLY A 243 -3.01 -12.30 11.95
C GLY A 243 -1.68 -11.84 11.33
N PHE A 244 -0.60 -11.84 12.11
CA PHE A 244 0.68 -11.30 11.69
C PHE A 244 1.50 -12.31 10.88
N ILE A 245 2.15 -11.83 9.84
CA ILE A 245 3.25 -12.54 9.17
C ILE A 245 4.50 -12.29 10.01
N ALA A 246 4.97 -13.32 10.72
CA ALA A 246 6.12 -13.18 11.60
C ALA A 246 7.43 -13.07 10.81
N PRO A 247 8.33 -12.12 11.13
CA PRO A 247 9.60 -11.93 10.43
C PRO A 247 10.71 -12.88 10.94
N PHE A 248 10.36 -14.06 11.43
CA PHE A 248 11.30 -14.99 12.06
C PHE A 248 11.25 -16.38 11.44
N ASN A 249 12.40 -16.99 11.25
CA ASN A 249 12.55 -18.37 10.77
C ASN A 249 12.17 -19.45 11.79
N THR A 250 11.71 -19.05 12.97
CA THR A 250 11.13 -19.95 13.98
C THR A 250 9.72 -20.38 13.64
N PHE A 251 9.07 -19.75 12.66
CA PHE A 251 7.75 -20.09 12.17
C PHE A 251 7.85 -21.02 10.95
N ASN A 252 7.09 -22.11 10.96
CA ASN A 252 7.03 -23.07 9.88
C ASN A 252 5.94 -22.68 8.87
N GLU A 253 5.89 -23.37 7.72
CA GLU A 253 4.88 -23.16 6.68
C GLU A 253 3.43 -23.34 7.19
N ASP A 254 3.22 -24.25 8.14
CA ASP A 254 1.90 -24.48 8.78
C ASP A 254 1.54 -23.40 9.82
N GLU A 255 2.50 -22.57 10.22
CA GLU A 255 2.35 -21.48 11.18
C GLU A 255 2.22 -20.12 10.46
N GLN A 256 1.36 -20.07 9.44
CA GLN A 256 1.06 -18.86 8.68
C GLN A 256 -0.36 -18.37 9.00
N PRO A 257 -0.61 -17.03 8.92
CA PRO A 257 -1.93 -16.48 9.19
C PRO A 257 -2.97 -17.02 8.21
N SER A 258 -4.20 -17.22 8.71
CA SER A 258 -5.34 -17.58 7.88
C SER A 258 -5.95 -16.42 7.11
N ASP A 259 -5.54 -15.19 7.42
CA ASP A 259 -5.93 -13.96 6.73
C ASP A 259 -5.58 -14.04 5.23
N PRO A 260 -6.55 -13.85 4.31
CA PRO A 260 -6.30 -14.01 2.89
C PRO A 260 -5.34 -12.98 2.31
N LEU A 261 -5.35 -11.73 2.80
CA LEU A 261 -4.42 -10.70 2.35
C LEU A 261 -3.01 -10.95 2.88
N ALA A 262 -2.85 -11.45 4.11
CA ALA A 262 -1.54 -11.87 4.61
C ALA A 262 -0.98 -13.03 3.77
N ARG A 263 -1.82 -13.99 3.37
CA ARG A 263 -1.40 -15.08 2.46
C ARG A 263 -0.98 -14.56 1.09
N GLU A 264 -1.66 -13.57 0.55
CA GLU A 264 -1.26 -12.93 -0.70
C GLU A 264 0.14 -12.28 -0.59
N ILE A 265 0.47 -11.61 0.54
CA ILE A 265 1.82 -11.09 0.76
C ILE A 265 2.87 -12.22 0.72
N ILE A 266 2.59 -13.34 1.40
CA ILE A 266 3.50 -14.50 1.40
C ILE A 266 3.64 -15.07 -0.02
N ASN A 267 2.54 -15.22 -0.76
CA ASN A 267 2.57 -15.66 -2.15
C ASN A 267 3.40 -14.73 -3.05
N TRP A 268 3.37 -13.42 -2.79
CA TRP A 268 4.17 -12.44 -3.55
C TRP A 268 5.66 -12.49 -3.18
N LEU A 269 6.01 -12.80 -1.93
CA LEU A 269 7.40 -13.01 -1.50
C LEU A 269 8.04 -14.23 -2.17
N ASP A 270 7.23 -15.25 -2.53
CA ASP A 270 7.69 -16.45 -3.20
C ASP A 270 7.84 -16.29 -4.72
N LYS A 271 7.38 -15.18 -5.31
CA LYS A 271 7.53 -14.88 -6.74
C LYS A 271 8.93 -14.35 -7.06
N ASP A 272 9.41 -14.61 -8.26
CA ASP A 272 10.66 -14.04 -8.80
C ASP A 272 10.43 -12.60 -9.30
N VAL A 273 10.16 -11.71 -8.34
CA VAL A 273 9.93 -10.27 -8.56
C VAL A 273 10.63 -9.45 -7.48
N ASN A 274 10.84 -8.17 -7.75
CA ASN A 274 11.51 -7.25 -6.83
C ASN A 274 10.47 -6.57 -5.93
N SER A 275 10.47 -6.88 -4.63
CA SER A 275 9.68 -6.12 -3.66
C SER A 275 10.16 -4.67 -3.59
N VAL A 276 9.22 -3.74 -3.45
CA VAL A 276 9.51 -2.32 -3.27
C VAL A 276 9.75 -2.04 -1.79
N GLU A 277 10.90 -1.43 -1.46
CA GLU A 277 11.22 -1.03 -0.09
C GLU A 277 10.31 0.09 0.41
N TRP A 278 10.09 0.15 1.72
CA TRP A 278 9.31 1.20 2.37
C TRP A 278 10.13 2.46 2.60
N THR A 279 10.52 3.11 1.51
CA THR A 279 11.30 4.35 1.50
C THR A 279 10.62 5.48 2.29
N PHE A 280 9.28 5.46 2.37
CA PHE A 280 8.51 6.43 3.15
C PHE A 280 8.85 6.42 4.66
N ALA A 281 9.44 5.35 5.17
CA ALA A 281 9.94 5.31 6.56
C ALA A 281 11.05 6.35 6.82
N ALA A 282 11.70 6.82 5.76
CA ALA A 282 12.73 7.86 5.80
C ALA A 282 12.21 9.26 5.44
N PHE A 283 10.92 9.45 5.23
CA PHE A 283 10.35 10.78 4.98
C PHE A 283 10.62 11.71 6.17
N PRO A 284 10.95 12.99 5.92
CA PRO A 284 11.57 13.86 6.93
C PRO A 284 10.77 14.04 8.21
N SER A 285 9.44 14.16 8.12
CA SER A 285 8.59 14.45 9.28
C SER A 285 7.10 14.20 8.98
N GLU A 286 6.28 14.21 10.03
CA GLU A 286 4.82 14.24 9.86
C GLU A 286 4.33 15.54 9.21
N GLU A 287 5.03 16.66 9.42
CA GLU A 287 4.70 17.93 8.76
C GLU A 287 4.90 17.86 7.25
N PHE A 288 5.99 17.24 6.77
CA PHE A 288 6.19 16.93 5.35
C PHE A 288 5.01 16.13 4.78
N LYS A 289 4.65 15.05 5.45
CA LYS A 289 3.54 14.19 5.02
C LYS A 289 2.22 14.97 4.96
N ASN A 290 1.94 15.80 5.95
CA ASN A 290 0.72 16.62 6.00
C ASN A 290 0.67 17.65 4.88
N GLN A 291 1.77 18.33 4.58
CA GLN A 291 1.85 19.28 3.46
C GLN A 291 1.64 18.56 2.12
N PHE A 292 2.25 17.40 1.94
CA PHE A 292 2.05 16.59 0.75
C PHE A 292 0.58 16.14 0.60
N GLY A 293 -0.02 15.56 1.64
CA GLY A 293 -1.41 15.11 1.61
C GLY A 293 -2.40 16.25 1.34
N ASN A 294 -2.16 17.43 1.91
CA ASN A 294 -2.96 18.61 1.64
C ASN A 294 -2.82 19.08 0.18
N ALA A 295 -1.61 19.07 -0.38
CA ALA A 295 -1.41 19.41 -1.79
C ALA A 295 -2.14 18.42 -2.71
N LEU A 296 -2.13 17.12 -2.40
CA LEU A 296 -2.89 16.11 -3.15
C LEU A 296 -4.40 16.38 -3.09
N LEU A 297 -4.94 16.76 -1.93
CA LEU A 297 -6.35 17.13 -1.79
C LEU A 297 -6.70 18.37 -2.60
N GLU A 298 -5.91 19.44 -2.50
CA GLU A 298 -6.12 20.67 -3.27
C GLU A 298 -6.07 20.42 -4.79
N TYR A 299 -5.13 19.56 -5.24
CA TYR A 299 -5.08 19.11 -6.63
C TYR A 299 -6.32 18.32 -7.03
N ALA A 300 -6.75 17.34 -6.24
CA ALA A 300 -7.95 16.55 -6.51
C ALA A 300 -9.22 17.41 -6.60
N GLN A 301 -9.27 18.51 -5.86
CA GLN A 301 -10.34 19.49 -5.89
C GLN A 301 -10.24 20.52 -7.03
N GLY A 302 -9.12 20.53 -7.75
CA GLY A 302 -8.85 21.48 -8.84
C GLY A 302 -8.45 22.89 -8.38
N ASN A 303 -8.03 23.05 -7.13
CA ASN A 303 -7.62 24.33 -6.55
C ASN A 303 -6.19 24.69 -6.90
N ILE A 304 -5.31 23.68 -7.13
CA ILE A 304 -3.93 23.84 -7.58
C ILE A 304 -3.65 22.92 -8.76
N ASP A 305 -2.62 23.25 -9.54
CA ASP A 305 -2.10 22.38 -10.60
C ASP A 305 -1.02 21.40 -10.07
N TRP A 306 -0.56 20.50 -10.95
CA TRP A 306 0.42 19.49 -10.56
C TRP A 306 1.82 20.06 -10.31
N GLU A 307 2.18 21.15 -10.98
CA GLU A 307 3.45 21.85 -10.74
C GLU A 307 3.51 22.40 -9.31
N GLN A 308 2.38 22.91 -8.81
CA GLN A 308 2.27 23.37 -7.42
C GLN A 308 2.38 22.21 -6.41
N VAL A 309 1.82 21.02 -6.71
CA VAL A 309 2.05 19.83 -5.89
C VAL A 309 3.54 19.49 -5.84
N THR A 310 4.19 19.43 -7.02
CA THR A 310 5.61 19.09 -7.13
C THR A 310 6.50 20.07 -6.38
N SER A 311 6.25 21.37 -6.52
CA SER A 311 6.98 22.42 -5.79
C SER A 311 6.82 22.28 -4.29
N THR A 312 5.56 22.08 -3.82
CA THR A 312 5.26 21.89 -2.39
C THR A 312 6.03 20.71 -1.81
N VAL A 313 6.07 19.58 -2.52
CA VAL A 313 6.74 18.35 -2.04
C VAL A 313 8.26 18.59 -1.92
N ARG A 314 8.89 19.21 -2.92
CA ARG A 314 10.33 19.52 -2.92
C ARG A 314 10.71 20.51 -1.82
N GLU A 315 9.98 21.59 -1.70
CA GLU A 315 10.21 22.65 -0.71
C GLU A 315 9.98 22.12 0.72
N ALA A 316 8.93 21.34 0.93
CA ALA A 316 8.64 20.73 2.23
C ALA A 316 9.73 19.73 2.63
N TRP A 317 10.22 18.89 1.70
CA TRP A 317 11.33 17.97 1.98
C TRP A 317 12.56 18.74 2.47
N ALA A 318 13.07 19.68 1.67
CA ALA A 318 14.26 20.46 2.01
C ALA A 318 14.10 21.25 3.33
N SER A 319 12.93 21.86 3.54
CA SER A 319 12.62 22.61 4.77
C SER A 319 12.63 21.72 6.03
N GLU A 320 12.09 20.52 5.93
CA GLU A 320 12.01 19.60 7.09
C GLU A 320 13.36 18.92 7.36
N LYS A 321 14.17 18.65 6.34
CA LYS A 321 15.54 18.13 6.51
C LYS A 321 16.50 19.16 7.11
N ALA A 322 16.24 20.45 6.93
CA ALA A 322 17.07 21.53 7.49
C ALA A 322 16.84 21.79 9.01
N LYS A 323 15.85 21.17 9.63
CA LYS A 323 15.53 21.29 11.08
C LYS A 323 16.37 20.35 11.92
#